data_2bc0c4c62f12fbf2c020f9ff5e759873
#
_entry.id   2bc0c4c62f12fbf2c020f9ff5e759873
#
_cell.length_a   1.000
_cell.length_b   1.000
_cell.length_c   1.000
_cell.angle_alpha   90.00
_cell.angle_beta   90.00
_cell.angle_gamma   90.00
#
_symmetry.space_group_name_H-M   'P 1'
#
loop_
_entity.id
_entity.type
_entity.pdbx_description
1 polymer ?
#
loop_
_entity_poly.entity_id
_entity_poly.type
_entity_poly.pdbx_seq_one_letter_code
_entity_poly.pdbx_strand_id
1 'polypeptide(L)'
;MVRQHVNPLSRAHLQPRTLPPSEALFADPALPLHLDIGSARGRFLQAMAELHPHRNHLGLEIRQPLVEAAEADRRAAGLANLHFLF
;
A
#
# COMPACT_ATOMS: atom_id res chain seq x y z
N MET A 1 14.89 22.19 -11.36
CA MET A 1 14.59 20.79 -11.16
C MET A 1 13.09 20.54 -11.29
N VAL A 2 12.77 19.54 -12.03
CA VAL A 2 11.37 19.15 -12.15
C VAL A 2 10.97 18.31 -10.95
N ARG A 3 9.94 18.70 -10.29
CA ARG A 3 9.41 17.93 -9.17
C ARG A 3 8.64 16.74 -9.68
N GLN A 4 8.84 15.62 -9.06
CA GLN A 4 8.11 14.41 -9.38
C GLN A 4 6.74 14.43 -8.68
N HIS A 5 6.01 15.47 -8.94
CA HIS A 5 4.67 15.61 -8.42
C HIS A 5 3.68 14.89 -9.31
N VAL A 6 2.86 14.08 -8.71
CA VAL A 6 1.69 13.55 -9.39
C VAL A 6 0.49 14.39 -8.96
N ASN A 7 -0.16 15.00 -9.93
CA ASN A 7 -1.37 15.75 -9.65
C ASN A 7 -2.51 14.76 -9.41
N PRO A 8 -3.07 14.69 -8.19
CA PRO A 8 -4.16 13.74 -7.91
C PRO A 8 -5.44 14.06 -8.67
N LEU A 9 -5.56 15.28 -9.20
CA LEU A 9 -6.71 15.69 -10.01
C LEU A 9 -6.51 15.42 -11.51
N SER A 10 -5.37 14.85 -11.91
CA SER A 10 -5.16 14.49 -13.30
C SER A 10 -6.15 13.41 -13.72
N ARG A 11 -6.46 13.37 -15.03
CA ARG A 11 -7.44 12.42 -15.56
C ARG A 11 -7.09 10.98 -15.17
N ALA A 12 -5.81 10.62 -15.19
CA ALA A 12 -5.38 9.26 -14.88
C ALA A 12 -5.78 8.83 -13.46
N HIS A 13 -5.82 9.78 -12.53
CA HIS A 13 -6.14 9.49 -11.13
C HIS A 13 -7.63 9.66 -10.80
N LEU A 14 -8.40 10.21 -11.72
CA LEU A 14 -9.84 10.34 -11.55
C LEU A 14 -10.62 9.13 -12.06
N GLN A 15 -9.96 8.24 -12.78
CA GLN A 15 -10.61 7.05 -13.29
C GLN A 15 -10.82 6.02 -12.18
N PRO A 16 -11.99 5.37 -12.16
CA PRO A 16 -12.24 4.32 -11.17
C PRO A 16 -11.20 3.21 -11.26
N ARG A 17 -10.79 2.71 -10.10
CA ARG A 17 -9.89 1.58 -10.01
C ARG A 17 -10.52 0.51 -9.15
N THR A 18 -10.39 -0.74 -9.58
CA THR A 18 -10.85 -1.87 -8.81
C THR A 18 -9.70 -2.40 -7.98
N LEU A 19 -9.90 -2.50 -6.68
CA LEU A 19 -8.92 -3.13 -5.81
C LEU A 19 -8.93 -4.64 -6.04
N PRO A 20 -7.75 -5.29 -6.03
CA PRO A 20 -7.71 -6.74 -6.03
C PRO A 20 -8.44 -7.28 -4.79
N PRO A 21 -9.03 -8.47 -4.87
CA PRO A 21 -9.64 -9.08 -3.70
C PRO A 21 -8.58 -9.40 -2.64
N SER A 22 -8.98 -9.39 -1.38
CA SER A 22 -8.07 -9.65 -0.26
C SER A 22 -7.34 -10.97 -0.39
N GLU A 23 -7.97 -11.97 -1.00
CA GLU A 23 -7.38 -13.29 -1.22
C GLU A 23 -6.14 -13.24 -2.11
N ALA A 24 -6.07 -12.24 -3.00
CA ALA A 24 -4.92 -12.07 -3.88
C ALA A 24 -3.76 -11.34 -3.20
N LEU A 25 -4.01 -10.65 -2.09
CA LEU A 25 -3.03 -9.77 -1.45
C LEU A 25 -2.48 -10.33 -0.14
N PHE A 26 -3.30 -11.02 0.64
CA PHE A 26 -2.97 -11.37 2.02
C PHE A 26 -3.02 -12.86 2.26
N ALA A 27 -2.15 -13.34 3.16
CA ALA A 27 -2.14 -14.75 3.55
C ALA A 27 -3.41 -15.16 4.28
N ASP A 28 -3.97 -14.25 5.09
CA ASP A 28 -5.25 -14.48 5.76
C ASP A 28 -6.22 -13.34 5.40
N PRO A 29 -7.02 -13.54 4.35
CA PRO A 29 -7.90 -12.48 3.85
C PRO A 29 -9.07 -12.16 4.79
N ALA A 30 -9.33 -13.00 5.78
CA ALA A 30 -10.44 -12.77 6.70
C ALA A 30 -10.12 -11.75 7.80
N LEU A 31 -8.87 -11.38 7.98
CA LEU A 31 -8.49 -10.40 9.00
C LEU A 31 -9.04 -9.01 8.67
N PRO A 32 -9.36 -8.21 9.72
CA PRO A 32 -9.77 -6.83 9.49
C PRO A 32 -8.74 -6.06 8.68
N LEU A 33 -9.20 -5.19 7.80
CA LEU A 33 -8.35 -4.41 6.90
C LEU A 33 -8.16 -2.98 7.42
N HIS A 34 -6.89 -2.58 7.57
CA HIS A 34 -6.49 -1.20 7.80
C HIS A 34 -6.05 -0.61 6.46
N LEU A 35 -6.75 0.40 5.98
CA LEU A 35 -6.46 1.07 4.72
C LEU A 35 -5.80 2.42 4.99
N ASP A 36 -4.64 2.66 4.37
CA ASP A 36 -3.91 3.92 4.46
C ASP A 36 -3.83 4.55 3.07
N ILE A 37 -4.56 5.64 2.86
CA ILE A 37 -4.56 6.36 1.58
C ILE A 37 -3.48 7.43 1.63
N GLY A 38 -2.57 7.40 0.64
CA GLY A 38 -1.39 8.26 0.65
C GLY A 38 -0.30 7.71 1.55
N SER A 39 -0.02 6.42 1.42
CA SER A 39 0.89 5.72 2.33
C SER A 39 2.36 6.12 2.20
N ALA A 40 2.72 6.90 1.19
CA ALA A 40 4.09 7.33 0.93
C ALA A 40 5.05 6.14 0.84
N ARG A 41 6.18 6.18 1.55
CA ARG A 41 7.15 5.08 1.56
C ARG A 41 6.68 3.88 2.37
N GLY A 42 5.58 4.00 3.09
CA GLY A 42 4.98 2.89 3.82
C GLY A 42 5.60 2.58 5.17
N ARG A 43 6.48 3.43 5.70
CA ARG A 43 7.17 3.17 6.97
C ARG A 43 6.21 3.11 8.15
N PHE A 44 5.23 4.02 8.19
CA PHE A 44 4.20 3.98 9.21
C PHE A 44 3.40 2.69 9.13
N LEU A 45 2.96 2.34 7.92
CA LEU A 45 2.10 1.17 7.74
C LEU A 45 2.88 -0.12 8.01
N GLN A 46 4.16 -0.16 7.66
CA GLN A 46 5.00 -1.31 8.00
C GLN A 46 5.10 -1.49 9.51
N ALA A 47 5.32 -0.40 10.25
CA ALA A 47 5.35 -0.45 11.71
C ALA A 47 4.02 -0.95 12.28
N MET A 48 2.90 -0.49 11.72
CA MET A 48 1.57 -0.95 12.14
C MET A 48 1.35 -2.42 11.85
N ALA A 49 1.83 -2.91 10.70
CA ALA A 49 1.72 -4.33 10.37
C ALA A 49 2.52 -5.21 11.34
N GLU A 50 3.68 -4.75 11.75
CA GLU A 50 4.51 -5.46 12.73
C GLU A 50 3.87 -5.48 14.11
N LEU A 51 3.24 -4.38 14.52
CA LEU A 51 2.57 -4.26 15.81
C LEU A 51 1.24 -4.99 15.87
N HIS A 52 0.55 -5.13 14.73
CA HIS A 52 -0.79 -5.67 14.67
C HIS A 52 -0.87 -6.85 13.68
N PRO A 53 -0.28 -8.00 14.03
CA PRO A 53 -0.24 -9.15 13.11
C PRO A 53 -1.61 -9.77 12.81
N HIS A 54 -2.65 -9.43 13.60
CA HIS A 54 -4.01 -9.93 13.39
C HIS A 54 -4.87 -8.98 12.56
N ARG A 55 -4.24 -8.05 11.85
CA ARG A 55 -4.89 -7.15 10.90
C ARG A 55 -4.13 -7.17 9.60
N ASN A 56 -4.86 -7.00 8.50
CA ASN A 56 -4.24 -6.73 7.21
C ASN A 56 -4.11 -5.22 7.03
N HIS A 57 -3.03 -4.80 6.38
CA HIS A 57 -2.74 -3.40 6.15
C HIS A 57 -2.49 -3.19 4.66
N LEU A 58 -3.21 -2.24 4.07
CA LEU A 58 -3.07 -1.91 2.66
C LEU A 58 -2.79 -0.44 2.50
N GLY A 59 -1.67 -0.11 1.88
CA GLY A 59 -1.32 1.25 1.53
C GLY A 59 -1.63 1.55 0.08
N LEU A 60 -2.25 2.69 -0.19
CA LEU A 60 -2.48 3.19 -1.54
C LEU A 60 -1.66 4.44 -1.73
N GLU A 61 -0.90 4.50 -2.82
CA GLU A 61 -0.01 5.61 -3.10
C GLU A 61 0.01 5.87 -4.60
N ILE A 62 -0.09 7.15 -5.01
CA ILE A 62 -0.13 7.53 -6.42
C ILE A 62 1.25 7.72 -7.03
N ARG A 63 2.31 7.65 -6.23
CA ARG A 63 3.69 7.78 -6.71
C ARG A 63 4.31 6.40 -6.79
N GLN A 64 4.38 5.86 -7.99
CA GLN A 64 4.81 4.49 -8.23
C GLN A 64 6.19 4.15 -7.63
N PRO A 65 7.22 5.02 -7.72
CA PRO A 65 8.51 4.68 -7.10
C PRO A 65 8.41 4.46 -5.59
N LEU A 66 7.51 5.16 -4.90
CA LEU A 66 7.31 4.94 -3.47
C LEU A 66 6.64 3.60 -3.19
N VAL A 67 5.67 3.21 -4.04
CA VAL A 67 5.02 1.90 -3.92
C VAL A 67 6.05 0.79 -4.11
N GLU A 68 6.90 0.91 -5.12
CA GLU A 68 7.91 -0.10 -5.40
C GLU A 68 8.89 -0.24 -4.24
N ALA A 69 9.32 0.89 -3.66
CA ALA A 69 10.21 0.87 -2.50
C ALA A 69 9.53 0.26 -1.28
N ALA A 70 8.27 0.62 -1.02
CA ALA A 70 7.51 0.08 0.10
C ALA A 70 7.29 -1.43 -0.05
N GLU A 71 6.99 -1.91 -1.25
CA GLU A 71 6.83 -3.34 -1.51
C GLU A 71 8.13 -4.10 -1.34
N ALA A 72 9.26 -3.51 -1.73
CA ALA A 72 10.56 -4.13 -1.51
C ALA A 72 10.87 -4.27 -0.01
N ASP A 73 10.59 -3.23 0.77
CA ASP A 73 10.78 -3.25 2.22
C ASP A 73 9.86 -4.31 2.89
N ARG A 74 8.61 -4.39 2.43
CA ARG A 74 7.66 -5.39 2.93
C ARG A 74 8.15 -6.81 2.70
N ARG A 75 8.63 -7.08 1.48
CA ARG A 75 9.15 -8.42 1.13
C ARG A 75 10.37 -8.76 1.97
N ALA A 76 11.27 -7.81 2.15
CA ALA A 76 12.46 -8.01 2.96
C ALA A 76 12.12 -8.30 4.42
N ALA A 77 11.05 -7.69 4.94
CA ALA A 77 10.58 -7.92 6.30
C ALA A 77 9.71 -9.17 6.43
N GLY A 78 9.30 -9.78 5.32
CA GLY A 78 8.49 -11.00 5.33
C GLY A 78 7.06 -10.80 5.86
N LEU A 79 6.49 -9.62 5.63
CA LEU A 79 5.17 -9.30 6.19
C LEU A 79 4.05 -9.73 5.24
N ALA A 80 3.33 -10.78 5.64
CA ALA A 80 2.22 -11.32 4.86
C ALA A 80 0.90 -10.57 5.08
N ASN A 81 0.86 -9.71 6.09
CA ASN A 81 -0.31 -8.88 6.43
C ASN A 81 -0.17 -7.43 5.97
N LEU A 82 0.71 -7.17 5.03
CA LEU A 82 0.97 -5.82 4.51
C LEU A 82 1.10 -5.88 3.00
N HIS A 83 0.50 -4.91 2.32
CA HIS A 83 0.65 -4.76 0.87
C HIS A 83 0.53 -3.29 0.49
N PHE A 84 1.17 -2.91 -0.62
CA PHE A 84 1.09 -1.58 -1.17
C PHE A 84 0.66 -1.65 -2.63
N LEU A 85 -0.23 -0.76 -3.03
CA LEU A 85 -0.73 -0.66 -4.40
C LEU A 85 -0.59 0.76 -4.93
N PHE A 86 -0.23 0.81 -6.19
CA PHE A 86 -0.18 2.04 -6.98
C PHE A 86 -1.58 2.46 -7.43
#